data_2a698807efd92a8caf35cee164e8aedb
#
_entry.id   2a698807efd92a8caf35cee164e8aedb
#
_cell.length_a   1.000
_cell.length_b   1.000
_cell.length_c   1.000
_cell.angle_alpha   90.00
_cell.angle_beta   90.00
_cell.angle_gamma   90.00
#
_symmetry.space_group_name_H-M   'P 1'
#
loop_
_entity.id
_entity.type
_entity.pdbx_description
1 polymer ?
#
loop_
_entity_poly.entity_id
_entity_poly.type
_entity_poly.pdbx_seq_one_letter_code
_entity_poly.pdbx_strand_id
1 'polypeptide(L)'
;MEVGFLGTGRMGKAMAANLLKAGHRVRAWDKSSEPLHELKRAGADIATNAADAFRGDAVVSMLPNDQALREVFIEGDLLKHGRPSIVSVNMGTVSLDCVDALVAAHDARNIPYVAATVFGRPDVAAAAKLNIMAAGDSAAIDRVQLLFDAMGQKTYRVGSEPRHANIAKIAGNLMVACAIEATAEAAALLRKYRMSAPDVLDVIITSLFNVPVYQGYGRAIGHRQYMPPGFDLVLGMKDVGLALKAGEQANVPLPFASVLRDAFIDAIANGDAGKDWSAIARVAARKAGLED
;
A
#
# COMPACT_ATOMS: atom_id res chain seq x y z
N MET A 1 -8.41 20.97 -10.00
CA MET A 1 -9.28 19.86 -10.44
C MET A 1 -10.33 19.59 -9.38
N GLU A 2 -11.48 19.04 -9.79
CA GLU A 2 -12.46 18.43 -8.90
C GLU A 2 -12.17 16.92 -8.78
N VAL A 3 -11.96 16.44 -7.56
CA VAL A 3 -11.48 15.08 -7.31
C VAL A 3 -12.40 14.38 -6.32
N GLY A 4 -12.98 13.26 -6.73
CA GLY A 4 -13.57 12.31 -5.79
C GLY A 4 -12.48 11.50 -5.10
N PHE A 5 -12.60 11.23 -3.80
CA PHE A 5 -11.65 10.43 -3.06
C PHE A 5 -12.37 9.33 -2.26
N LEU A 6 -12.09 8.07 -2.59
CA LEU A 6 -12.72 6.89 -2.00
C LEU A 6 -11.73 6.14 -1.11
N GLY A 7 -12.06 6.01 0.17
CA GLY A 7 -11.21 5.36 1.15
C GLY A 7 -10.24 6.33 1.81
N THR A 8 -10.59 6.78 3.01
CA THR A 8 -9.89 7.81 3.78
C THR A 8 -9.23 7.25 5.05
N GLY A 9 -8.83 5.99 5.02
CA GLY A 9 -7.99 5.38 6.04
C GLY A 9 -6.64 6.12 6.20
N ARG A 10 -5.70 5.56 6.96
CA ARG A 10 -4.41 6.22 7.29
C ARG A 10 -3.69 6.83 6.07
N MET A 11 -3.62 6.09 4.96
CA MET A 11 -3.01 6.59 3.72
C MET A 11 -3.90 7.59 3.01
N GLY A 12 -5.15 7.21 2.71
CA GLY A 12 -6.05 8.02 1.89
C GLY A 12 -6.36 9.37 2.50
N LYS A 13 -6.50 9.46 3.84
CA LYS A 13 -6.68 10.74 4.54
C LYS A 13 -5.52 11.71 4.29
N ALA A 14 -4.28 11.22 4.42
CA ALA A 14 -3.09 12.03 4.17
C ALA A 14 -2.99 12.48 2.71
N MET A 15 -3.30 11.58 1.77
CA MET A 15 -3.29 11.87 0.34
C MET A 15 -4.36 12.90 -0.04
N ALA A 16 -5.60 12.73 0.44
CA ALA A 16 -6.69 13.68 0.22
C ALA A 16 -6.39 15.08 0.81
N ALA A 17 -5.77 15.13 2.00
CA ALA A 17 -5.33 16.38 2.60
C ALA A 17 -4.27 17.10 1.76
N ASN A 18 -3.36 16.38 1.13
CA ASN A 18 -2.37 16.99 0.24
C ASN A 18 -2.99 17.53 -1.05
N LEU A 19 -4.00 16.85 -1.60
CA LEU A 19 -4.77 17.38 -2.73
C LEU A 19 -5.45 18.71 -2.39
N LEU A 20 -6.05 18.82 -1.19
CA LEU A 20 -6.65 20.07 -0.69
C LEU A 20 -5.59 21.18 -0.57
N LYS A 21 -4.42 20.87 0.03
CA LYS A 21 -3.30 21.82 0.16
C LYS A 21 -2.78 22.31 -1.18
N ALA A 22 -2.83 21.47 -2.21
CA ALA A 22 -2.45 21.83 -3.58
C ALA A 22 -3.54 22.62 -4.34
N GLY A 23 -4.66 22.96 -3.68
CA GLY A 23 -5.74 23.75 -4.26
C GLY A 23 -6.76 22.97 -5.08
N HIS A 24 -6.76 21.63 -5.01
CA HIS A 24 -7.82 20.83 -5.62
C HIS A 24 -9.08 20.83 -4.75
N ARG A 25 -10.25 20.75 -5.38
CA ARG A 25 -11.52 20.52 -4.67
C ARG A 25 -11.69 19.02 -4.47
N VAL A 26 -11.76 18.57 -3.21
CA VAL A 26 -11.86 17.15 -2.87
C VAL A 26 -13.22 16.85 -2.30
N ARG A 27 -13.90 15.86 -2.88
CA ARG A 27 -15.12 15.26 -2.33
C ARG A 27 -14.81 13.86 -1.84
N ALA A 28 -14.74 13.69 -0.53
CA ALA A 28 -14.29 12.46 0.12
C ALA A 28 -15.45 11.56 0.56
N TRP A 29 -15.26 10.26 0.42
CA TRP A 29 -16.16 9.23 0.93
C TRP A 29 -15.39 8.07 1.55
N ASP A 30 -15.93 7.56 2.64
CA ASP A 30 -15.49 6.35 3.32
C ASP A 30 -16.69 5.64 3.95
N LYS A 31 -16.61 4.33 4.17
CA LYS A 31 -17.60 3.58 4.95
C LYS A 31 -17.66 4.05 6.41
N SER A 32 -16.51 4.48 6.96
CA SER A 32 -16.39 5.06 8.30
C SER A 32 -16.47 6.58 8.26
N SER A 33 -17.26 7.17 9.13
CA SER A 33 -17.36 8.65 9.25
C SER A 33 -16.17 9.29 9.97
N GLU A 34 -15.46 8.54 10.81
CA GLU A 34 -14.39 9.07 11.66
C GLU A 34 -13.26 9.75 10.88
N PRO A 35 -12.65 9.11 9.85
CA PRO A 35 -11.59 9.76 9.06
C PRO A 35 -12.06 11.00 8.30
N LEU A 36 -13.36 11.05 7.96
CA LEU A 36 -13.94 12.15 7.20
C LEU A 36 -14.05 13.46 8.00
N HIS A 37 -14.12 13.40 9.34
CA HIS A 37 -14.22 14.60 10.18
C HIS A 37 -13.00 15.52 10.06
N GLU A 38 -11.81 14.95 9.99
CA GLU A 38 -10.58 15.73 9.80
C GLU A 38 -10.50 16.35 8.40
N LEU A 39 -10.85 15.58 7.36
CA LEU A 39 -10.89 16.08 5.99
C LEU A 39 -11.91 17.20 5.81
N LYS A 40 -13.08 17.10 6.44
CA LYS A 40 -14.08 18.19 6.45
C LYS A 40 -13.51 19.47 7.04
N ARG A 41 -12.80 19.38 8.18
CA ARG A 41 -12.11 20.53 8.80
C ARG A 41 -11.01 21.12 7.91
N ALA A 42 -10.39 20.27 7.10
CA ALA A 42 -9.39 20.67 6.11
C ALA A 42 -9.98 21.26 4.81
N GLY A 43 -11.32 21.31 4.67
CA GLY A 43 -12.02 21.91 3.54
C GLY A 43 -12.51 20.92 2.49
N ALA A 44 -12.53 19.61 2.76
CA ALA A 44 -13.16 18.65 1.87
C ALA A 44 -14.69 18.68 1.94
N ASP A 45 -15.34 18.52 0.80
CA ASP A 45 -16.74 18.15 0.74
C ASP A 45 -16.88 16.67 1.15
N ILE A 46 -17.85 16.34 1.99
CA ILE A 46 -18.12 14.97 2.39
C ILE A 46 -19.30 14.43 1.60
N ALA A 47 -19.05 13.39 0.83
CA ALA A 47 -20.06 12.69 0.06
C ALA A 47 -20.92 11.80 0.97
N THR A 48 -22.22 11.73 0.67
CA THR A 48 -23.17 10.88 1.41
C THR A 48 -23.06 9.41 1.03
N ASN A 49 -22.57 9.14 -0.17
CA ASN A 49 -22.32 7.80 -0.71
C ASN A 49 -21.18 7.85 -1.75
N ALA A 50 -20.70 6.67 -2.18
CA ALA A 50 -19.61 6.60 -3.15
C ALA A 50 -19.96 7.25 -4.51
N ALA A 51 -21.23 7.19 -4.95
CA ALA A 51 -21.66 7.77 -6.21
C ALA A 51 -21.58 9.31 -6.21
N ASP A 52 -21.82 9.94 -5.06
CA ASP A 52 -21.65 11.40 -4.94
C ASP A 52 -20.18 11.82 -5.04
N ALA A 53 -19.26 10.95 -4.61
CA ALA A 53 -17.83 11.18 -4.79
C ALA A 53 -17.35 10.86 -6.22
N PHE A 54 -18.08 10.02 -6.96
CA PHE A 54 -17.71 9.64 -8.35
C PHE A 54 -18.11 10.73 -9.36
N ARG A 55 -17.63 11.95 -9.15
CA ARG A 55 -17.90 13.16 -9.97
C ARG A 55 -16.62 13.98 -10.10
N GLY A 56 -16.60 14.89 -11.05
CA GLY A 56 -15.47 15.79 -11.26
C GLY A 56 -14.56 15.36 -12.42
N ASP A 57 -13.28 15.68 -12.31
CA ASP A 57 -12.27 15.40 -13.34
C ASP A 57 -11.63 14.04 -13.16
N ALA A 58 -11.48 13.61 -11.90
CA ALA A 58 -10.90 12.32 -11.54
C ALA A 58 -11.52 11.76 -10.27
N VAL A 59 -11.42 10.44 -10.10
CA VAL A 59 -11.70 9.74 -8.84
C VAL A 59 -10.47 8.95 -8.44
N VAL A 60 -10.00 9.17 -7.22
CA VAL A 60 -8.90 8.43 -6.60
C VAL A 60 -9.48 7.46 -5.58
N SER A 61 -9.10 6.19 -5.65
CA SER A 61 -9.44 5.18 -4.65
C SER A 61 -8.19 4.70 -3.92
N MET A 62 -8.27 4.64 -2.57
CA MET A 62 -7.25 4.07 -1.70
C MET A 62 -7.91 3.07 -0.74
N LEU A 63 -8.39 1.97 -1.30
CA LEU A 63 -9.12 0.92 -0.60
C LEU A 63 -8.20 -0.25 -0.22
N PRO A 64 -8.49 -0.98 0.87
CA PRO A 64 -7.50 -1.88 1.48
C PRO A 64 -7.27 -3.20 0.73
N ASN A 65 -8.25 -3.69 -0.04
CA ASN A 65 -8.21 -5.02 -0.64
C ASN A 65 -9.18 -5.15 -1.83
N ASP A 66 -9.12 -6.32 -2.48
CA ASP A 66 -9.97 -6.69 -3.62
C ASP A 66 -11.45 -6.59 -3.30
N GLN A 67 -11.86 -7.08 -2.13
CA GLN A 67 -13.27 -7.09 -1.73
C GLN A 67 -13.83 -5.68 -1.68
N ALA A 68 -13.14 -4.75 -1.02
CA ALA A 68 -13.59 -3.36 -0.91
C ALA A 68 -13.71 -2.67 -2.28
N LEU A 69 -12.78 -2.94 -3.22
CA LEU A 69 -12.86 -2.41 -4.58
C LEU A 69 -14.02 -3.03 -5.36
N ARG A 70 -14.22 -4.36 -5.28
CA ARG A 70 -15.33 -5.03 -5.95
C ARG A 70 -16.68 -4.56 -5.44
N GLU A 71 -16.85 -4.47 -4.12
CA GLU A 71 -18.08 -3.96 -3.50
C GLU A 71 -18.44 -2.55 -3.99
N VAL A 72 -17.44 -1.67 -4.12
CA VAL A 72 -17.68 -0.28 -4.53
C VAL A 72 -17.88 -0.15 -6.05
N PHE A 73 -16.96 -0.68 -6.85
CA PHE A 73 -16.92 -0.40 -8.28
C PHE A 73 -17.75 -1.37 -9.12
N ILE A 74 -17.84 -2.64 -8.72
CA ILE A 74 -18.47 -3.71 -9.51
C ILE A 74 -19.87 -4.01 -8.95
N GLU A 75 -19.97 -4.49 -7.71
CA GLU A 75 -21.22 -4.89 -7.09
C GLU A 75 -22.14 -3.69 -6.81
N GLY A 76 -21.55 -2.57 -6.37
CA GLY A 76 -22.24 -1.30 -6.18
C GLY A 76 -22.51 -0.54 -7.48
N ASP A 77 -22.09 -1.07 -8.63
CA ASP A 77 -22.25 -0.48 -9.96
C ASP A 77 -21.92 1.02 -10.01
N LEU A 78 -20.83 1.40 -9.30
CA LEU A 78 -20.43 2.80 -9.15
C LEU A 78 -20.21 3.48 -10.51
N LEU A 79 -19.68 2.73 -11.47
CA LEU A 79 -19.29 3.23 -12.79
C LEU A 79 -20.49 3.74 -13.63
N LYS A 80 -21.73 3.36 -13.31
CA LYS A 80 -22.92 3.92 -13.98
C LYS A 80 -23.11 5.42 -13.74
N HIS A 81 -22.52 5.94 -12.67
CA HIS A 81 -22.57 7.36 -12.32
C HIS A 81 -21.43 8.16 -12.93
N GLY A 82 -20.45 7.47 -13.53
CA GLY A 82 -19.31 8.08 -14.21
C GLY A 82 -19.64 8.55 -15.62
N ARG A 83 -18.72 9.32 -16.17
CA ARG A 83 -18.75 9.78 -17.57
C ARG A 83 -17.38 9.54 -18.20
N PRO A 84 -17.27 9.39 -19.52
CA PRO A 84 -16.00 9.13 -20.21
C PRO A 84 -14.90 10.18 -19.97
N SER A 85 -15.31 11.38 -19.53
CA SER A 85 -14.36 12.45 -19.20
C SER A 85 -13.70 12.32 -17.83
N ILE A 86 -14.14 11.42 -16.97
CA ILE A 86 -13.56 11.21 -15.66
C ILE A 86 -12.42 10.18 -15.75
N VAL A 87 -11.31 10.39 -15.05
CA VAL A 87 -10.25 9.37 -14.92
C VAL A 87 -10.40 8.67 -13.57
N SER A 88 -10.52 7.36 -13.59
CA SER A 88 -10.54 6.55 -12.38
C SER A 88 -9.13 6.08 -12.04
N VAL A 89 -8.64 6.41 -10.85
CA VAL A 89 -7.29 6.10 -10.38
C VAL A 89 -7.36 5.20 -9.16
N ASN A 90 -6.84 3.97 -9.25
CA ASN A 90 -6.72 3.10 -8.09
C ASN A 90 -5.28 3.13 -7.55
N MET A 91 -5.12 3.52 -6.28
CA MET A 91 -3.83 3.57 -5.60
C MET A 91 -3.65 2.45 -4.57
N GLY A 92 -4.66 1.60 -4.40
CA GLY A 92 -4.62 0.42 -3.54
C GLY A 92 -3.81 -0.75 -4.13
N THR A 93 -3.29 -1.61 -3.26
CA THR A 93 -2.57 -2.83 -3.65
C THR A 93 -3.52 -4.01 -3.61
N VAL A 94 -3.82 -4.57 -4.79
CA VAL A 94 -4.80 -5.64 -5.00
C VAL A 94 -4.28 -6.72 -5.94
N SER A 95 -5.02 -7.82 -6.06
CA SER A 95 -4.67 -8.92 -6.95
C SER A 95 -4.78 -8.52 -8.43
N LEU A 96 -4.05 -9.24 -9.29
CA LEU A 96 -4.12 -9.04 -10.73
C LEU A 96 -5.53 -9.33 -11.26
N ASP A 97 -6.20 -10.36 -10.74
CA ASP A 97 -7.60 -10.69 -11.11
C ASP A 97 -8.56 -9.53 -10.75
N CYS A 98 -8.30 -8.83 -9.64
CA CYS A 98 -9.12 -7.67 -9.29
C CYS A 98 -8.85 -6.50 -10.25
N VAL A 99 -7.59 -6.28 -10.62
CA VAL A 99 -7.24 -5.24 -11.62
C VAL A 99 -7.90 -5.55 -12.95
N ASP A 100 -7.79 -6.80 -13.45
CA ASP A 100 -8.37 -7.20 -14.73
C ASP A 100 -9.91 -7.02 -14.73
N ALA A 101 -10.57 -7.38 -13.63
CA ALA A 101 -12.02 -7.16 -13.47
C ALA A 101 -12.39 -5.67 -13.45
N LEU A 102 -11.57 -4.82 -12.81
CA LEU A 102 -11.77 -3.37 -12.81
C LEU A 102 -11.56 -2.77 -14.20
N VAL A 103 -10.51 -3.19 -14.90
CA VAL A 103 -10.26 -2.76 -16.30
C VAL A 103 -11.48 -3.09 -17.17
N ALA A 104 -11.93 -4.34 -17.16
CA ALA A 104 -13.09 -4.76 -17.96
C ALA A 104 -14.36 -3.96 -17.62
N ALA A 105 -14.62 -3.68 -16.33
CA ALA A 105 -15.77 -2.89 -15.90
C ALA A 105 -15.69 -1.44 -16.35
N HIS A 106 -14.49 -0.83 -16.33
CA HIS A 106 -14.25 0.55 -16.78
C HIS A 106 -14.35 0.66 -18.31
N ASP A 107 -13.77 -0.29 -19.05
CA ASP A 107 -13.83 -0.36 -20.51
C ASP A 107 -15.28 -0.46 -21.01
N ALA A 108 -16.11 -1.28 -20.35
CA ALA A 108 -17.54 -1.40 -20.68
C ALA A 108 -18.32 -0.07 -20.53
N ARG A 109 -17.76 0.91 -19.84
CA ARG A 109 -18.35 2.25 -19.63
C ARG A 109 -17.57 3.37 -20.31
N ASN A 110 -16.50 3.04 -21.06
CA ASN A 110 -15.57 3.99 -21.67
C ASN A 110 -14.98 4.99 -20.65
N ILE A 111 -14.71 4.54 -19.42
CA ILE A 111 -14.08 5.34 -18.36
C ILE A 111 -12.61 4.98 -18.30
N PRO A 112 -11.66 5.92 -18.52
CA PRO A 112 -10.24 5.66 -18.40
C PRO A 112 -9.87 5.18 -17.00
N TYR A 113 -9.14 4.06 -16.91
CA TYR A 113 -8.65 3.49 -15.65
C TYR A 113 -7.13 3.53 -15.59
N VAL A 114 -6.61 4.04 -14.48
CA VAL A 114 -5.18 4.09 -14.18
C VAL A 114 -4.94 3.36 -12.84
N ALA A 115 -4.04 2.41 -12.82
CA ALA A 115 -3.49 1.89 -11.57
C ALA A 115 -2.25 2.71 -11.19
N ALA A 116 -2.20 3.20 -9.96
CA ALA A 116 -1.15 4.10 -9.49
C ALA A 116 -0.73 3.73 -8.05
N THR A 117 -0.13 2.55 -7.90
CA THR A 117 0.30 2.03 -6.59
C THR A 117 1.45 2.85 -5.99
N VAL A 118 1.57 2.82 -4.66
CA VAL A 118 2.50 3.72 -3.97
C VAL A 118 3.49 2.97 -3.08
N PHE A 119 4.73 3.47 -3.03
CA PHE A 119 5.69 3.18 -1.98
C PHE A 119 5.79 4.37 -1.02
N GLY A 120 5.63 4.08 0.25
CA GLY A 120 5.63 5.01 1.36
C GLY A 120 4.64 4.58 2.43
N ARG A 121 4.95 4.91 3.68
CA ARG A 121 4.08 4.72 4.84
C ARG A 121 3.22 5.98 5.07
N PRO A 122 2.30 6.00 6.05
CA PRO A 122 1.44 7.14 6.29
C PRO A 122 2.17 8.47 6.56
N ASP A 123 3.33 8.43 7.21
CA ASP A 123 4.19 9.59 7.43
C ASP A 123 4.75 10.17 6.13
N VAL A 124 5.18 9.28 5.21
CA VAL A 124 5.66 9.66 3.86
C VAL A 124 4.51 10.22 3.02
N ALA A 125 3.30 9.62 3.13
CA ALA A 125 2.10 10.13 2.48
C ALA A 125 1.73 11.53 2.99
N ALA A 126 1.78 11.76 4.31
CA ALA A 126 1.49 13.06 4.92
C ALA A 126 2.48 14.15 4.48
N ALA A 127 3.74 13.76 4.21
CA ALA A 127 4.78 14.66 3.70
C ALA A 127 4.72 14.90 2.18
N ALA A 128 3.73 14.35 1.45
CA ALA A 128 3.63 14.38 -0.01
C ALA A 128 4.88 13.80 -0.71
N LYS A 129 5.49 12.75 -0.14
CA LYS A 129 6.74 12.16 -0.64
C LYS A 129 6.57 10.71 -1.13
N LEU A 130 5.35 10.32 -1.52
CA LEU A 130 5.13 8.99 -2.08
C LEU A 130 5.91 8.81 -3.39
N ASN A 131 6.43 7.61 -3.60
CA ASN A 131 6.83 7.18 -4.93
C ASN A 131 5.65 6.47 -5.57
N ILE A 132 5.15 7.00 -6.68
CA ILE A 132 3.94 6.54 -7.35
C ILE A 132 4.33 5.74 -8.59
N MET A 133 3.86 4.50 -8.69
CA MET A 133 4.03 3.67 -9.88
C MET A 133 2.73 3.65 -10.65
N ALA A 134 2.69 4.38 -11.76
CA ALA A 134 1.50 4.52 -12.59
C ALA A 134 1.59 3.65 -13.84
N ALA A 135 0.50 2.95 -14.16
CA ALA A 135 0.33 2.19 -15.38
C ALA A 135 -1.09 2.33 -15.92
N GLY A 136 -1.21 2.33 -17.26
CA GLY A 136 -2.42 2.54 -17.98
C GLY A 136 -2.20 3.40 -19.22
N ASP A 137 -3.28 3.91 -19.81
CA ASP A 137 -3.20 4.82 -20.94
C ASP A 137 -2.41 6.09 -20.62
N SER A 138 -1.45 6.45 -21.48
CA SER A 138 -0.56 7.59 -21.25
C SER A 138 -1.29 8.92 -21.15
N ALA A 139 -2.30 9.12 -21.99
CA ALA A 139 -3.09 10.36 -21.98
C ALA A 139 -3.96 10.45 -20.72
N ALA A 140 -4.46 9.32 -20.21
CA ALA A 140 -5.16 9.29 -18.94
C ALA A 140 -4.22 9.61 -17.76
N ILE A 141 -2.99 9.07 -17.76
CA ILE A 141 -1.97 9.39 -16.76
C ILE A 141 -1.60 10.90 -16.81
N ASP A 142 -1.41 11.47 -18.02
CA ASP A 142 -1.09 12.90 -18.19
C ASP A 142 -2.16 13.79 -17.57
N ARG A 143 -3.44 13.43 -17.74
CA ARG A 143 -4.58 14.19 -17.20
C ARG A 143 -4.61 14.25 -15.66
N VAL A 144 -4.06 13.25 -14.98
CA VAL A 144 -4.05 13.17 -13.51
C VAL A 144 -2.67 13.42 -12.91
N GLN A 145 -1.65 13.77 -13.71
CA GLN A 145 -0.30 13.98 -13.23
C GLN A 145 -0.22 15.02 -12.10
N LEU A 146 -1.00 16.11 -12.19
CA LEU A 146 -1.05 17.13 -11.13
C LEU A 146 -1.53 16.57 -9.79
N LEU A 147 -2.37 15.52 -9.79
CA LEU A 147 -2.78 14.85 -8.56
C LEU A 147 -1.62 14.03 -7.98
N PHE A 148 -0.85 13.38 -8.85
CA PHE A 148 0.33 12.62 -8.41
C PHE A 148 1.39 13.55 -7.83
N ASP A 149 1.64 14.69 -8.47
CA ASP A 149 2.61 15.70 -8.01
C ASP A 149 2.23 16.29 -6.64
N ALA A 150 0.92 16.39 -6.36
CA ALA A 150 0.42 16.83 -5.06
C ALA A 150 0.60 15.79 -3.94
N MET A 151 0.64 14.49 -4.27
CA MET A 151 0.69 13.40 -3.30
C MET A 151 2.08 12.75 -3.17
N GLY A 152 2.93 12.91 -4.16
CA GLY A 152 4.21 12.20 -4.26
C GLY A 152 5.38 13.08 -4.65
N GLN A 153 6.58 12.56 -4.41
CA GLN A 153 7.82 13.20 -4.86
C GLN A 153 8.22 12.80 -6.28
N LYS A 154 7.72 11.66 -6.76
CA LYS A 154 8.02 11.16 -8.11
C LYS A 154 6.98 10.16 -8.60
N THR A 155 6.59 10.30 -9.86
CA THR A 155 5.78 9.33 -10.60
C THR A 155 6.67 8.55 -11.57
N TYR A 156 6.59 7.22 -11.48
CA TYR A 156 7.23 6.28 -12.40
C TYR A 156 6.18 5.65 -13.27
N ARG A 157 6.26 5.81 -14.58
CA ARG A 157 5.39 5.12 -15.54
C ARG A 157 5.97 3.74 -15.79
N VAL A 158 5.27 2.71 -15.33
CA VAL A 158 5.79 1.33 -15.31
C VAL A 158 5.16 0.44 -16.38
N GLY A 159 4.27 0.97 -17.19
CA GLY A 159 3.69 0.25 -18.33
C GLY A 159 2.38 0.84 -18.83
N SER A 160 1.91 0.31 -19.96
CA SER A 160 0.65 0.69 -20.60
C SER A 160 -0.56 -0.08 -20.08
N GLU A 161 -0.34 -1.23 -19.44
CA GLU A 161 -1.40 -2.04 -18.85
C GLU A 161 -1.51 -1.75 -17.35
N PRO A 162 -2.69 -1.44 -16.81
CA PRO A 162 -2.87 -1.10 -15.39
C PRO A 162 -2.27 -2.13 -14.42
N ARG A 163 -2.32 -3.43 -14.78
CA ARG A 163 -1.75 -4.51 -13.95
C ARG A 163 -0.24 -4.37 -13.69
N HIS A 164 0.51 -3.67 -14.56
CA HIS A 164 1.95 -3.46 -14.38
C HIS A 164 2.28 -2.68 -13.09
N ALA A 165 1.44 -1.72 -12.69
CA ALA A 165 1.62 -1.00 -11.43
C ALA A 165 1.45 -1.93 -10.21
N ASN A 166 0.48 -2.85 -10.26
CA ASN A 166 0.25 -3.80 -9.18
C ASN A 166 1.36 -4.88 -9.14
N ILE A 167 1.83 -5.38 -10.29
CA ILE A 167 2.98 -6.31 -10.32
C ILE A 167 4.23 -5.64 -9.74
N ALA A 168 4.54 -4.41 -10.16
CA ALA A 168 5.68 -3.67 -9.62
C ALA A 168 5.58 -3.48 -8.09
N LYS A 169 4.38 -3.17 -7.59
CA LYS A 169 4.11 -3.03 -6.16
C LYS A 169 4.25 -4.36 -5.42
N ILE A 170 3.68 -5.45 -5.96
CA ILE A 170 3.76 -6.80 -5.39
C ILE A 170 5.22 -7.25 -5.29
N ALA A 171 6.00 -7.10 -6.36
CA ALA A 171 7.42 -7.42 -6.37
C ALA A 171 8.21 -6.60 -5.33
N GLY A 172 7.96 -5.29 -5.26
CA GLY A 172 8.63 -4.43 -4.28
C GLY A 172 8.28 -4.79 -2.84
N ASN A 173 7.01 -5.09 -2.54
CA ASN A 173 6.60 -5.48 -1.18
C ASN A 173 7.16 -6.87 -0.81
N LEU A 174 7.27 -7.80 -1.75
CA LEU A 174 7.99 -9.06 -1.53
C LEU A 174 9.45 -8.82 -1.15
N MET A 175 10.15 -7.94 -1.87
CA MET A 175 11.54 -7.58 -1.52
C MET A 175 11.65 -6.95 -0.13
N VAL A 176 10.70 -6.09 0.26
CA VAL A 176 10.67 -5.50 1.61
C VAL A 176 10.44 -6.58 2.67
N ALA A 177 9.51 -7.50 2.46
CA ALA A 177 9.25 -8.60 3.39
C ALA A 177 10.47 -9.52 3.54
N CYS A 178 11.18 -9.83 2.44
CA CYS A 178 12.44 -10.58 2.48
C CYS A 178 13.53 -9.85 3.28
N ALA A 179 13.63 -8.53 3.12
CA ALA A 179 14.59 -7.72 3.88
C ALA A 179 14.29 -7.74 5.39
N ILE A 180 13.00 -7.71 5.77
CA ILE A 180 12.56 -7.82 7.15
C ILE A 180 12.93 -9.20 7.72
N GLU A 181 12.64 -10.29 7.02
CA GLU A 181 12.95 -11.64 7.48
C GLU A 181 14.45 -11.87 7.62
N ALA A 182 15.24 -11.48 6.62
CA ALA A 182 16.70 -11.59 6.69
C ALA A 182 17.27 -10.81 7.89
N THR A 183 16.73 -9.62 8.18
CA THR A 183 17.12 -8.82 9.35
C THR A 183 16.68 -9.49 10.66
N ALA A 184 15.50 -10.12 10.66
CA ALA A 184 14.96 -10.84 11.81
C ALA A 184 15.84 -12.05 12.19
N GLU A 185 16.22 -12.87 11.22
CA GLU A 185 17.12 -14.00 11.42
C GLU A 185 18.51 -13.56 11.89
N ALA A 186 19.06 -12.50 11.26
CA ALA A 186 20.32 -11.91 11.68
C ALA A 186 20.26 -11.43 13.15
N ALA A 187 19.19 -10.72 13.54
CA ALA A 187 19.00 -10.28 14.92
C ALA A 187 18.94 -11.46 15.91
N ALA A 188 18.22 -12.53 15.56
CA ALA A 188 18.15 -13.74 16.38
C ALA A 188 19.51 -14.40 16.53
N LEU A 189 20.28 -14.51 15.43
CA LEU A 189 21.64 -15.05 15.44
C LEU A 189 22.55 -14.25 16.37
N LEU A 190 22.59 -12.92 16.23
CA LEU A 190 23.41 -12.03 17.09
C LEU A 190 23.06 -12.22 18.58
N ARG A 191 21.78 -12.27 18.92
CA ARG A 191 21.30 -12.47 20.30
C ARG A 191 21.75 -13.84 20.84
N LYS A 192 21.74 -14.91 20.04
CA LYS A 192 22.25 -16.25 20.49
C LYS A 192 23.73 -16.22 20.82
N TYR A 193 24.51 -15.40 20.11
CA TYR A 193 25.91 -15.16 20.42
C TYR A 193 26.14 -14.11 21.54
N ARG A 194 25.05 -13.66 22.20
CA ARG A 194 25.08 -12.66 23.29
C ARG A 194 25.63 -11.30 22.85
N MET A 195 25.50 -10.98 21.58
CA MET A 195 25.86 -9.67 21.03
C MET A 195 24.67 -8.71 21.15
N SER A 196 24.94 -7.41 21.22
CA SER A 196 23.92 -6.37 21.13
C SER A 196 23.38 -6.31 19.70
N ALA A 197 22.18 -6.85 19.48
CA ALA A 197 21.57 -6.82 18.16
C ALA A 197 21.35 -5.38 17.65
N PRO A 198 20.87 -4.41 18.46
CA PRO A 198 20.74 -3.02 17.99
C PRO A 198 22.05 -2.45 17.47
N ASP A 199 23.14 -2.57 18.22
CA ASP A 199 24.42 -1.94 17.89
C ASP A 199 25.04 -2.57 16.62
N VAL A 200 25.01 -3.90 16.53
CA VAL A 200 25.60 -4.60 15.38
C VAL A 200 24.76 -4.41 14.13
N LEU A 201 23.42 -4.44 14.24
CA LEU A 201 22.55 -4.15 13.10
C LEU A 201 22.74 -2.70 12.62
N ASP A 202 22.94 -1.73 13.53
CA ASP A 202 23.19 -0.33 13.11
C ASP A 202 24.49 -0.22 12.29
N VAL A 203 25.55 -0.92 12.70
CA VAL A 203 26.81 -1.00 11.93
C VAL A 203 26.58 -1.62 10.55
N ILE A 204 25.89 -2.77 10.48
CA ILE A 204 25.63 -3.47 9.21
C ILE A 204 24.77 -2.59 8.29
N ILE A 205 23.72 -1.99 8.83
CA ILE A 205 22.81 -1.15 8.07
C ILE A 205 23.50 0.09 7.53
N THR A 206 24.25 0.79 8.39
CA THR A 206 24.90 2.05 7.98
C THR A 206 26.05 1.84 7.00
N SER A 207 26.75 0.69 7.07
CA SER A 207 27.88 0.37 6.23
C SER A 207 27.52 -0.31 4.89
N LEU A 208 26.52 -1.23 4.90
CA LEU A 208 26.21 -2.09 3.75
C LEU A 208 24.81 -1.85 3.18
N PHE A 209 23.82 -1.53 4.01
CA PHE A 209 22.41 -1.48 3.64
C PHE A 209 21.77 -0.12 3.95
N ASN A 210 22.48 0.97 3.67
CA ASN A 210 22.08 2.33 4.02
C ASN A 210 20.93 2.86 3.13
N VAL A 211 19.78 2.18 3.19
CA VAL A 211 18.56 2.55 2.49
C VAL A 211 17.36 2.53 3.44
N PRO A 212 16.28 3.29 3.16
CA PRO A 212 15.16 3.52 4.09
C PRO A 212 14.53 2.24 4.65
N VAL A 213 14.43 1.18 3.85
CA VAL A 213 13.84 -0.11 4.27
C VAL A 213 14.62 -0.72 5.43
N TYR A 214 15.95 -0.91 5.27
CA TYR A 214 16.77 -1.49 6.31
C TYR A 214 16.94 -0.55 7.51
N GLN A 215 17.07 0.76 7.29
CA GLN A 215 17.14 1.74 8.37
C GLN A 215 15.91 1.70 9.28
N GLY A 216 14.71 1.70 8.69
CA GLY A 216 13.46 1.69 9.45
C GLY A 216 13.20 0.37 10.15
N TYR A 217 13.19 -0.72 9.39
CA TYR A 217 12.85 -2.04 9.95
C TYR A 217 13.99 -2.64 10.75
N GLY A 218 15.24 -2.40 10.40
CA GLY A 218 16.38 -2.88 11.17
C GLY A 218 16.44 -2.28 12.58
N ARG A 219 16.14 -0.98 12.71
CA ARG A 219 16.01 -0.36 14.05
C ARG A 219 14.81 -0.93 14.82
N ALA A 220 13.65 -1.05 14.19
CA ALA A 220 12.47 -1.63 14.82
C ALA A 220 12.76 -3.06 15.36
N ILE A 221 13.41 -3.89 14.55
CA ILE A 221 13.78 -5.27 14.92
C ILE A 221 14.84 -5.28 16.01
N GLY A 222 15.93 -4.51 15.84
CA GLY A 222 17.01 -4.44 16.82
C GLY A 222 16.52 -4.04 18.21
N HIS A 223 15.65 -3.02 18.27
CA HIS A 223 15.06 -2.52 19.52
C HIS A 223 13.76 -3.23 19.91
N ARG A 224 13.28 -4.19 19.14
CA ARG A 224 12.00 -4.91 19.37
C ARG A 224 10.80 -3.98 19.50
N GLN A 225 10.77 -2.91 18.71
CA GLN A 225 9.72 -1.88 18.71
C GLN A 225 8.78 -2.08 17.51
N TYR A 226 7.66 -2.75 17.75
CA TYR A 226 6.68 -3.10 16.72
C TYR A 226 5.37 -2.31 16.83
N MET A 227 5.33 -1.31 17.72
CA MET A 227 4.16 -0.45 17.94
C MET A 227 4.56 1.03 18.02
N PRO A 228 3.74 1.97 17.52
CA PRO A 228 2.56 1.69 16.71
C PRO A 228 2.95 1.17 15.32
N PRO A 229 2.09 0.38 14.64
CA PRO A 229 2.43 -0.18 13.34
C PRO A 229 2.51 0.92 12.27
N GLY A 230 3.60 0.95 11.52
CA GLY A 230 3.70 1.72 10.29
C GLY A 230 2.96 1.04 9.13
N PHE A 231 3.03 -0.31 9.11
CA PHE A 231 2.29 -1.18 8.20
C PHE A 231 1.87 -2.46 8.94
N ASP A 232 0.57 -2.71 8.99
CA ASP A 232 0.00 -3.78 9.80
C ASP A 232 0.42 -5.16 9.31
N LEU A 233 0.73 -6.07 10.23
CA LEU A 233 1.17 -7.43 9.94
C LEU A 233 0.17 -8.20 9.06
N VAL A 234 -1.12 -8.04 9.29
CA VAL A 234 -2.18 -8.65 8.47
C VAL A 234 -2.13 -8.16 7.02
N LEU A 235 -1.82 -6.88 6.80
CA LEU A 235 -1.64 -6.33 5.45
C LEU A 235 -0.36 -6.85 4.80
N GLY A 236 0.71 -7.06 5.58
CA GLY A 236 1.94 -7.71 5.12
C GLY A 236 1.68 -9.14 4.65
N MET A 237 0.94 -9.92 5.43
CA MET A 237 0.51 -11.26 5.03
C MET A 237 -0.33 -11.24 3.74
N LYS A 238 -1.27 -10.29 3.60
CA LYS A 238 -2.03 -10.11 2.35
C LYS A 238 -1.10 -9.87 1.17
N ASP A 239 -0.12 -8.98 1.31
CA ASP A 239 0.77 -8.61 0.19
C ASP A 239 1.69 -9.78 -0.21
N VAL A 240 2.18 -10.58 0.74
CA VAL A 240 2.91 -11.83 0.44
C VAL A 240 1.99 -12.85 -0.26
N GLY A 241 0.72 -12.95 0.15
CA GLY A 241 -0.27 -13.77 -0.54
C GLY A 241 -0.52 -13.34 -1.97
N LEU A 242 -0.54 -12.03 -2.25
CA LEU A 242 -0.62 -11.49 -3.61
C LEU A 242 0.61 -11.88 -4.45
N ALA A 243 1.81 -11.88 -3.85
CA ALA A 243 3.02 -12.31 -4.55
C ALA A 243 2.98 -13.79 -4.91
N LEU A 244 2.57 -14.67 -3.99
CA LEU A 244 2.42 -16.11 -4.24
C LEU A 244 1.43 -16.37 -5.39
N LYS A 245 0.26 -15.71 -5.34
CA LYS A 245 -0.76 -15.84 -6.39
C LYS A 245 -0.25 -15.35 -7.75
N ALA A 246 0.43 -14.20 -7.80
CA ALA A 246 1.01 -13.69 -9.03
C ALA A 246 2.11 -14.60 -9.58
N GLY A 247 2.95 -15.17 -8.71
CA GLY A 247 3.96 -16.16 -9.08
C GLY A 247 3.33 -17.43 -9.66
N GLU A 248 2.28 -17.96 -9.04
CA GLU A 248 1.54 -19.14 -9.54
C GLU A 248 0.95 -18.88 -10.92
N GLN A 249 0.28 -17.75 -11.12
CA GLN A 249 -0.29 -17.37 -12.42
C GLN A 249 0.75 -17.23 -13.54
N ALA A 250 1.96 -16.79 -13.18
CA ALA A 250 3.06 -16.60 -14.13
C ALA A 250 4.03 -17.81 -14.24
N ASN A 251 3.79 -18.89 -13.49
CA ASN A 251 4.69 -20.03 -13.34
C ASN A 251 6.10 -19.63 -12.86
N VAL A 252 6.16 -18.63 -11.96
CA VAL A 252 7.39 -18.18 -11.29
C VAL A 252 7.44 -18.74 -9.88
N PRO A 253 8.35 -19.66 -9.54
CA PRO A 253 8.53 -20.15 -8.18
C PRO A 253 9.00 -19.02 -7.25
N LEU A 254 8.32 -18.83 -6.12
CA LEU A 254 8.66 -17.84 -5.10
C LEU A 254 8.89 -18.50 -3.73
N PRO A 255 10.00 -19.26 -3.55
CA PRO A 255 10.25 -20.00 -2.30
C PRO A 255 10.33 -19.07 -1.08
N PHE A 256 10.93 -17.87 -1.18
CA PHE A 256 10.97 -16.92 -0.08
C PHE A 256 9.58 -16.43 0.32
N ALA A 257 8.67 -16.24 -0.62
CA ALA A 257 7.30 -15.86 -0.31
C ALA A 257 6.56 -16.96 0.49
N SER A 258 6.87 -18.24 0.23
CA SER A 258 6.32 -19.36 0.99
C SER A 258 6.82 -19.37 2.44
N VAL A 259 8.11 -19.15 2.65
CA VAL A 259 8.70 -19.01 4.00
C VAL A 259 8.08 -17.84 4.75
N LEU A 260 7.97 -16.69 4.10
CA LEU A 260 7.36 -15.49 4.68
C LEU A 260 5.90 -15.72 5.06
N ARG A 261 5.09 -16.35 4.19
CA ARG A 261 3.70 -16.68 4.50
C ARG A 261 3.60 -17.48 5.81
N ASP A 262 4.44 -18.48 5.97
CA ASP A 262 4.43 -19.34 7.15
C ASP A 262 4.87 -18.55 8.41
N ALA A 263 5.84 -17.63 8.28
CA ALA A 263 6.21 -16.72 9.36
C ALA A 263 5.07 -15.76 9.74
N PHE A 264 4.34 -15.20 8.77
CA PHE A 264 3.17 -14.37 9.05
C PHE A 264 2.04 -15.16 9.74
N ILE A 265 1.78 -16.39 9.32
CA ILE A 265 0.79 -17.27 9.96
C ILE A 265 1.18 -17.54 11.42
N ASP A 266 2.45 -17.90 11.68
CA ASP A 266 2.97 -18.11 13.04
C ASP A 266 2.81 -16.84 13.90
N ALA A 267 3.19 -15.68 13.38
CA ALA A 267 3.04 -14.41 14.10
C ALA A 267 1.59 -14.12 14.49
N ILE A 268 0.64 -14.29 13.54
CA ILE A 268 -0.80 -14.10 13.79
C ILE A 268 -1.31 -15.08 14.85
N ALA A 269 -0.94 -16.37 14.75
CA ALA A 269 -1.34 -17.41 15.70
C ALA A 269 -0.83 -17.11 17.12
N ASN A 270 0.27 -16.36 17.25
CA ASN A 270 0.86 -15.94 18.53
C ASN A 270 0.46 -14.52 18.97
N GLY A 271 -0.61 -13.95 18.40
CA GLY A 271 -1.22 -12.69 18.85
C GLY A 271 -0.54 -11.41 18.33
N ASP A 272 0.27 -11.50 17.28
CA ASP A 272 1.01 -10.35 16.74
C ASP A 272 0.24 -9.61 15.62
N ALA A 273 -1.01 -9.99 15.32
CA ALA A 273 -1.82 -9.46 14.21
C ALA A 273 -1.93 -7.92 14.18
N GLY A 274 -2.01 -7.27 15.35
CA GLY A 274 -2.13 -5.81 15.47
C GLY A 274 -0.80 -5.05 15.48
N LYS A 275 0.32 -5.75 15.31
CA LYS A 275 1.66 -5.14 15.29
C LYS A 275 2.10 -4.78 13.87
N ASP A 276 3.20 -4.06 13.78
CA ASP A 276 3.91 -3.82 12.52
C ASP A 276 4.38 -5.14 11.90
N TRP A 277 4.39 -5.26 10.59
CA TRP A 277 4.80 -6.49 9.91
C TRP A 277 6.23 -6.92 10.20
N SER A 278 7.10 -6.01 10.66
CA SER A 278 8.42 -6.36 11.17
C SER A 278 8.38 -7.21 12.43
N ALA A 279 7.21 -7.36 13.07
CA ALA A 279 7.04 -8.28 14.20
C ALA A 279 7.17 -9.76 13.82
N ILE A 280 7.28 -10.14 12.53
CA ILE A 280 7.72 -11.49 12.14
C ILE A 280 9.09 -11.82 12.74
N ALA A 281 9.90 -10.84 13.12
CA ALA A 281 11.15 -11.05 13.85
C ALA A 281 10.96 -11.80 15.20
N ARG A 282 9.78 -11.72 15.80
CA ARG A 282 9.44 -12.52 16.98
C ARG A 282 9.35 -14.01 16.67
N VAL A 283 8.98 -14.36 15.43
CA VAL A 283 8.96 -15.76 14.97
C VAL A 283 10.37 -16.31 14.91
N ALA A 284 11.32 -15.57 14.32
CA ALA A 284 12.73 -15.95 14.28
C ALA A 284 13.31 -16.10 15.71
N ALA A 285 12.96 -15.18 16.61
CA ALA A 285 13.39 -15.25 18.01
C ALA A 285 12.81 -16.51 18.71
N ARG A 286 11.52 -16.78 18.61
CA ARG A 286 10.87 -17.97 19.19
C ARG A 286 11.48 -19.27 18.67
N LYS A 287 11.67 -19.39 17.35
CA LYS A 287 12.32 -20.57 16.73
C LYS A 287 13.75 -20.77 17.21
N ALA A 288 14.44 -19.70 17.59
CA ALA A 288 15.77 -19.76 18.19
C ALA A 288 15.75 -20.00 19.71
N GLY A 289 14.59 -20.17 20.35
CA GLY A 289 14.48 -20.30 21.81
C GLY A 289 14.94 -19.05 22.56
N LEU A 290 14.66 -17.88 22.01
CA LEU A 290 14.91 -16.57 22.62
C LEU A 290 13.60 -16.01 23.16
N GLU A 291 13.66 -15.47 24.38
CA GLU A 291 12.57 -14.68 24.95
C GLU A 291 12.50 -13.29 24.27
N ASP A 292 11.28 -12.78 24.08
CA ASP A 292 11.04 -11.44 23.56
C ASP A 292 10.98 -10.38 24.66
#